data_11345153696e92f80cb2f005675c224a
#
_entry.id   11345153696e92f80cb2f005675c224a
#
_cell.length_a   1.000
_cell.length_b   1.000
_cell.length_c   1.000
_cell.angle_alpha   90.00
_cell.angle_beta   90.00
_cell.angle_gamma   90.00
#
_symmetry.space_group_name_H-M   'P 1'
#
loop_
_entity.id
_entity.type
_entity.pdbx_description
1 polymer ?
#
loop_
_entity_poly.entity_id
_entity_poly.type
_entity_poly.pdbx_seq_one_letter_code
_entity_poly.pdbx_strand_id
1 'polypeptide(L)'
;PLNRQYRVIEDFAEKVMARLQAPPRFARSSMDQPQLNWVANFIWGIADDVLRDLYVRGKYRDVILPMTVLRRLDAVLEPTKQAVLDMKTSLDKAKITNQDQALRQAAGQAFYNTSKFTLRDLKARASQQQLKADFEAYLDGFSPNVQDILDNFEFRNQIPRLSKADALGTLIEKLTSPDIDLSPSGLDNHGMGTVFEELVRRFNEENNEEAGEHWTPRDAVKLMANLIFQPIAEEIE
;
A
#
# COMPACT_ATOMS: atom_id res chain seq x y z
N PRO A 1 -4.23 20.87 10.70
CA PRO A 1 -4.74 19.48 10.74
C PRO A 1 -4.22 18.62 9.59
N LEU A 2 -4.13 19.15 8.36
CA LEU A 2 -3.60 18.43 7.16
C LEU A 2 -2.17 17.93 7.35
N ASN A 3 -1.30 18.73 7.95
CA ASN A 3 0.11 18.40 8.19
C ASN A 3 0.32 17.14 9.08
N ARG A 4 -0.67 16.74 9.87
CA ARG A 4 -0.61 15.56 10.74
C ARG A 4 -0.89 14.26 9.98
N GLN A 5 -1.79 14.28 9.01
CA GLN A 5 -2.10 13.13 8.15
C GLN A 5 -0.93 12.83 7.20
N TYR A 6 -0.28 13.85 6.65
CA TYR A 6 0.89 13.68 5.78
C TYR A 6 2.07 13.04 6.52
N ARG A 7 2.39 13.49 7.73
CA ARG A 7 3.46 12.89 8.56
C ARG A 7 3.20 11.42 8.87
N VAL A 8 1.94 11.03 9.02
CA VAL A 8 1.58 9.62 9.27
C VAL A 8 1.78 8.77 8.02
N ILE A 9 1.46 9.31 6.85
CA ILE A 9 1.70 8.65 5.54
C ILE A 9 3.20 8.50 5.30
N GLU A 10 3.98 9.55 5.60
CA GLU A 10 5.45 9.57 5.52
C GLU A 10 6.09 8.53 6.45
N ASP A 11 5.79 8.60 7.71
CA ASP A 11 6.30 7.70 8.74
C ASP A 11 5.93 6.24 8.47
N PHE A 12 4.80 6.01 7.81
CA PHE A 12 4.36 4.68 7.39
C PHE A 12 5.09 4.19 6.14
N ALA A 13 5.17 4.98 5.08
CA ALA A 13 5.93 4.61 3.89
C ALA A 13 7.39 4.29 4.27
N GLU A 14 8.01 5.11 5.13
CA GLU A 14 9.35 4.83 5.66
C GLU A 14 9.39 3.60 6.56
N LYS A 15 8.47 3.43 7.52
CA LYS A 15 8.49 2.30 8.47
C LYS A 15 8.13 0.97 7.83
N VAL A 16 7.18 0.94 6.89
CA VAL A 16 6.88 -0.27 6.11
C VAL A 16 8.03 -0.57 5.15
N MET A 17 8.57 0.44 4.48
CA MET A 17 9.69 0.27 3.55
C MET A 17 11.00 -0.09 4.26
N ALA A 18 11.31 0.50 5.41
CA ALA A 18 12.51 0.17 6.21
C ALA A 18 12.44 -1.23 6.85
N ARG A 19 11.24 -1.72 7.21
CA ARG A 19 11.07 -3.05 7.81
C ARG A 19 10.91 -4.19 6.79
N LEU A 20 10.68 -3.87 5.51
CA LEU A 20 10.69 -4.84 4.42
C LEU A 20 12.11 -5.17 3.91
N GLN A 21 13.17 -4.68 4.58
CA GLN A 21 14.55 -5.01 4.24
C GLN A 21 14.87 -6.47 4.63
N ALA A 22 14.63 -7.39 3.69
CA ALA A 22 15.35 -8.65 3.65
C ALA A 22 16.75 -8.40 3.07
N PRO A 23 17.78 -9.16 3.52
CA PRO A 23 19.15 -8.96 3.03
C PRO A 23 19.23 -9.14 1.52
N PRO A 24 20.17 -8.47 0.85
CA PRO A 24 20.29 -8.48 -0.61
C PRO A 24 20.69 -9.87 -1.11
N ARG A 25 19.72 -10.64 -1.57
CA ARG A 25 19.99 -11.82 -2.39
C ARG A 25 19.62 -11.49 -3.82
N PHE A 26 20.68 -11.30 -4.63
CA PHE A 26 20.71 -11.10 -6.08
C PHE A 26 20.07 -9.79 -6.60
N ALA A 27 20.88 -8.99 -7.22
CA ALA A 27 20.50 -7.89 -8.07
C ALA A 27 19.56 -8.35 -9.18
N ARG A 28 18.24 -8.34 -8.93
CA ARG A 28 17.24 -8.22 -9.99
C ARG A 28 17.30 -6.77 -10.45
N SER A 29 17.34 -6.55 -11.75
CA SER A 29 17.34 -5.22 -12.34
C SER A 29 16.16 -4.44 -11.74
N SER A 30 16.45 -3.38 -10.99
CA SER A 30 15.44 -2.42 -10.58
C SER A 30 14.73 -1.91 -11.84
N MET A 31 13.40 -1.75 -11.78
CA MET A 31 12.67 -1.10 -12.88
C MET A 31 13.34 0.24 -13.20
N ASP A 32 13.46 0.55 -14.48
CA ASP A 32 13.98 1.85 -14.90
C ASP A 32 12.93 2.97 -14.66
N GLN A 33 13.36 4.22 -14.72
CA GLN A 33 12.49 5.37 -14.46
C GLN A 33 11.26 5.42 -15.41
N PRO A 34 11.36 5.11 -16.72
CA PRO A 34 10.22 4.99 -17.60
C PRO A 34 9.18 3.97 -17.16
N GLN A 35 9.62 2.80 -16.66
CA GLN A 35 8.71 1.76 -16.15
C GLN A 35 7.99 2.21 -14.87
N LEU A 36 8.70 2.86 -13.94
CA LEU A 36 8.11 3.42 -12.73
C LEU A 36 7.07 4.50 -13.04
N ASN A 37 7.39 5.38 -13.99
CA ASN A 37 6.46 6.40 -14.47
C ASN A 37 5.22 5.77 -15.13
N TRP A 38 5.40 4.69 -15.88
CA TRP A 38 4.27 3.95 -16.46
C TRP A 38 3.35 3.39 -15.37
N VAL A 39 3.89 2.76 -14.32
CA VAL A 39 3.11 2.24 -13.19
C VAL A 39 2.31 3.38 -12.51
N ALA A 40 2.96 4.52 -12.24
CA ALA A 40 2.30 5.68 -11.66
C ALA A 40 1.18 6.23 -12.57
N ASN A 41 1.43 6.30 -13.89
CA ASN A 41 0.44 6.71 -14.89
C ASN A 41 -0.75 5.75 -14.95
N PHE A 42 -0.49 4.45 -14.87
CA PHE A 42 -1.53 3.42 -14.87
C PHE A 42 -2.45 3.56 -13.65
N ILE A 43 -1.88 3.70 -12.45
CA ILE A 43 -2.64 3.90 -11.21
C ILE A 43 -3.42 5.22 -11.26
N TRP A 44 -2.81 6.29 -11.77
CA TRP A 44 -3.49 7.57 -11.98
C TRP A 44 -4.67 7.44 -12.95
N GLY A 45 -4.49 6.71 -14.06
CA GLY A 45 -5.56 6.41 -15.01
C GLY A 45 -6.74 5.69 -14.37
N ILE A 46 -6.47 4.72 -13.46
CA ILE A 46 -7.52 4.06 -12.68
C ILE A 46 -8.31 5.09 -11.86
N ALA A 47 -7.62 6.01 -11.19
CA ALA A 47 -8.27 7.06 -10.40
C ALA A 47 -9.19 7.93 -11.26
N ASP A 48 -8.68 8.42 -12.39
CA ASP A 48 -9.45 9.30 -13.27
C ASP A 48 -10.63 8.57 -13.94
N ASP A 49 -10.46 7.30 -14.31
CA ASP A 49 -11.52 6.50 -14.92
C ASP A 49 -12.66 6.16 -13.93
N VAL A 50 -12.31 5.81 -12.69
CA VAL A 50 -13.29 5.24 -11.75
C VAL A 50 -13.88 6.31 -10.82
N LEU A 51 -13.12 7.35 -10.48
CA LEU A 51 -13.51 8.32 -9.46
C LEU A 51 -14.02 9.65 -10.00
N ARG A 52 -13.89 9.90 -11.32
CA ARG A 52 -14.21 11.18 -11.97
C ARG A 52 -15.60 11.73 -11.60
N ASP A 53 -16.60 10.86 -11.61
CA ASP A 53 -17.99 11.25 -11.35
C ASP A 53 -18.38 11.17 -9.86
N LEU A 54 -17.48 10.66 -9.03
CA LEU A 54 -17.73 10.46 -7.60
C LEU A 54 -17.01 11.47 -6.72
N TYR A 55 -15.84 11.92 -7.14
CA TYR A 55 -14.96 12.78 -6.35
C TYR A 55 -14.41 13.92 -7.20
N VAL A 56 -14.14 15.06 -6.58
CA VAL A 56 -13.26 16.06 -7.17
C VAL A 56 -11.82 15.52 -7.21
N ARG A 57 -11.03 15.89 -8.22
CA ARG A 57 -9.69 15.32 -8.46
C ARG A 57 -8.78 15.34 -7.23
N GLY A 58 -8.76 16.44 -6.50
CA GLY A 58 -7.97 16.54 -5.26
C GLY A 58 -8.35 15.55 -4.16
N LYS A 59 -9.53 14.90 -4.26
CA LYS A 59 -9.99 13.88 -3.31
C LYS A 59 -9.74 12.44 -3.77
N TYR A 60 -9.21 12.21 -4.98
CA TYR A 60 -8.86 10.86 -5.44
C TYR A 60 -7.84 10.19 -4.52
N ARG A 61 -6.94 10.98 -3.92
CA ARG A 61 -5.92 10.51 -2.99
C ARG A 61 -6.51 9.70 -1.82
N ASP A 62 -7.67 10.14 -1.31
CA ASP A 62 -8.33 9.52 -0.15
C ASP A 62 -8.81 8.07 -0.44
N VAL A 63 -8.81 7.69 -1.71
CA VAL A 63 -9.19 6.36 -2.20
C VAL A 63 -7.99 5.62 -2.82
N ILE A 64 -7.29 6.27 -3.75
CA ILE A 64 -6.26 5.59 -4.56
C ILE A 64 -5.01 5.26 -3.76
N LEU A 65 -4.55 6.15 -2.87
CA LEU A 65 -3.36 5.87 -2.07
C LEU A 65 -3.59 4.66 -1.15
N PRO A 66 -4.63 4.60 -0.31
CA PRO A 66 -4.87 3.42 0.51
C PRO A 66 -5.13 2.16 -0.32
N MET A 67 -5.82 2.24 -1.45
CA MET A 67 -6.05 1.08 -2.32
C MET A 67 -4.74 0.57 -2.96
N THR A 68 -3.83 1.46 -3.34
CA THR A 68 -2.50 1.09 -3.85
C THR A 68 -1.66 0.41 -2.77
N VAL A 69 -1.69 0.94 -1.54
CA VAL A 69 -1.04 0.31 -0.38
C VAL A 69 -1.62 -1.07 -0.11
N LEU A 70 -2.95 -1.19 -0.05
CA LEU A 70 -3.63 -2.48 0.17
C LEU A 70 -3.25 -3.51 -0.90
N ARG A 71 -3.20 -3.10 -2.17
CA ARG A 71 -2.78 -4.00 -3.26
C ARG A 71 -1.33 -4.46 -3.08
N ARG A 72 -0.42 -3.57 -2.63
CA ARG A 72 0.96 -3.95 -2.30
C ARG A 72 1.03 -4.94 -1.15
N LEU A 73 0.32 -4.64 -0.04
CA LEU A 73 0.29 -5.52 1.13
C LEU A 73 -0.29 -6.91 0.80
N ASP A 74 -1.37 -6.94 0.02
CA ASP A 74 -1.99 -8.18 -0.46
C ASP A 74 -1.00 -9.01 -1.28
N ALA A 75 -0.28 -8.39 -2.22
CA ALA A 75 0.71 -9.07 -3.05
C ALA A 75 1.92 -9.59 -2.26
N VAL A 76 2.35 -8.88 -1.22
CA VAL A 76 3.43 -9.31 -0.32
C VAL A 76 3.01 -10.53 0.50
N LEU A 77 1.74 -10.59 0.94
CA LEU A 77 1.21 -11.69 1.75
C LEU A 77 0.74 -12.89 0.94
N GLU A 78 0.51 -12.74 -0.36
CA GLU A 78 -0.05 -13.80 -1.22
C GLU A 78 0.70 -15.14 -1.08
N PRO A 79 2.06 -15.20 -1.08
CA PRO A 79 2.80 -16.46 -0.95
C PRO A 79 2.63 -17.18 0.40
N THR A 80 2.33 -16.45 1.46
CA THR A 80 2.24 -16.98 2.83
C THR A 80 0.82 -16.97 3.38
N LYS A 81 -0.16 -16.58 2.57
CA LYS A 81 -1.56 -16.45 2.96
C LYS A 81 -2.09 -17.72 3.63
N GLN A 82 -1.89 -18.88 3.02
CA GLN A 82 -2.37 -20.15 3.55
C GLN A 82 -1.70 -20.50 4.88
N ALA A 83 -0.40 -20.25 5.01
CA ALA A 83 0.33 -20.51 6.27
C ALA A 83 -0.22 -19.67 7.43
N VAL A 84 -0.61 -18.41 7.16
CA VAL A 84 -1.26 -17.54 8.17
C VAL A 84 -2.62 -18.09 8.57
N LEU A 85 -3.44 -18.55 7.63
CA LEU A 85 -4.77 -19.12 7.91
C LEU A 85 -4.67 -20.42 8.69
N ASP A 86 -3.74 -21.29 8.36
CA ASP A 86 -3.48 -22.55 9.07
C ASP A 86 -2.98 -22.30 10.50
N MET A 87 -2.06 -21.35 10.66
CA MET A 87 -1.59 -20.91 11.97
C MET A 87 -2.73 -20.35 12.81
N LYS A 88 -3.54 -19.45 12.25
CA LYS A 88 -4.73 -18.89 12.91
C LYS A 88 -5.66 -19.98 13.40
N THR A 89 -5.99 -20.94 12.53
CA THR A 89 -6.85 -22.07 12.86
C THR A 89 -6.30 -22.93 13.99
N SER A 90 -4.99 -23.16 14.00
CA SER A 90 -4.30 -23.95 15.03
C SER A 90 -4.31 -23.23 16.38
N LEU A 91 -4.05 -21.92 16.38
CA LEU A 91 -4.07 -21.10 17.58
C LEU A 91 -5.48 -20.99 18.19
N ASP A 92 -6.50 -20.85 17.34
CA ASP A 92 -7.90 -20.82 17.78
C ASP A 92 -8.33 -22.15 18.41
N LYS A 93 -7.97 -23.29 17.82
CA LYS A 93 -8.20 -24.62 18.38
C LYS A 93 -7.51 -24.80 19.75
N ALA A 94 -6.31 -24.25 19.89
CA ALA A 94 -5.54 -24.27 21.13
C ALA A 94 -6.02 -23.22 22.15
N LYS A 95 -7.02 -22.39 21.80
CA LYS A 95 -7.56 -21.28 22.61
C LYS A 95 -6.50 -20.25 23.03
N ILE A 96 -5.48 -20.04 22.19
CA ILE A 96 -4.44 -19.05 22.41
C ILE A 96 -4.97 -17.69 21.96
N THR A 97 -5.02 -16.72 22.86
CA THR A 97 -5.55 -15.37 22.60
C THR A 97 -4.48 -14.42 22.07
N ASN A 98 -3.23 -14.52 22.53
CA ASN A 98 -2.13 -13.69 22.04
C ASN A 98 -1.50 -14.34 20.81
N GLN A 99 -1.99 -13.98 19.62
CA GLN A 99 -1.64 -14.64 18.36
C GLN A 99 -0.69 -13.79 17.48
N ASP A 100 -0.50 -12.50 17.78
CA ASP A 100 0.15 -11.53 16.89
C ASP A 100 1.56 -11.99 16.44
N GLN A 101 2.40 -12.39 17.38
CA GLN A 101 3.77 -12.80 17.07
C GLN A 101 3.82 -14.06 16.18
N ALA A 102 2.98 -15.06 16.49
CA ALA A 102 2.93 -16.29 15.70
C ALA A 102 2.41 -16.06 14.29
N LEU A 103 1.40 -15.18 14.12
CA LEU A 103 0.85 -14.81 12.81
C LEU A 103 1.84 -14.02 11.98
N ARG A 104 2.61 -13.09 12.58
CA ARG A 104 3.72 -12.39 11.88
C ARG A 104 4.80 -13.37 11.46
N GLN A 105 5.14 -14.33 12.29
CA GLN A 105 6.12 -15.37 11.94
C GLN A 105 5.62 -16.23 10.77
N ALA A 106 4.35 -16.64 10.77
CA ALA A 106 3.75 -17.40 9.68
C ALA A 106 3.70 -16.58 8.38
N ALA A 107 3.44 -15.27 8.48
CA ALA A 107 3.46 -14.36 7.35
C ALA A 107 4.88 -14.08 6.83
N GLY A 108 5.92 -14.26 7.64
CA GLY A 108 7.28 -13.84 7.33
C GLY A 108 7.44 -12.33 7.16
N GLN A 109 6.51 -11.55 7.73
CA GLN A 109 6.40 -10.11 7.58
C GLN A 109 6.07 -9.44 8.92
N ALA A 110 6.29 -8.13 9.00
CA ALA A 110 5.90 -7.33 10.16
C ALA A 110 4.37 -7.13 10.30
N PHE A 111 3.60 -7.71 9.40
CA PHE A 111 2.14 -7.65 9.33
C PHE A 111 1.59 -8.94 8.73
N TYR A 112 0.30 -9.17 8.91
CA TYR A 112 -0.41 -10.34 8.39
C TYR A 112 -1.85 -9.95 8.02
N ASN A 113 -2.56 -10.90 7.38
CA ASN A 113 -4.00 -10.81 7.18
C ASN A 113 -4.66 -12.18 7.39
N THR A 114 -5.57 -12.26 8.35
CA THR A 114 -6.30 -13.48 8.73
C THR A 114 -7.64 -13.67 8.00
N SER A 115 -8.03 -12.72 7.15
CA SER A 115 -9.22 -12.89 6.30
C SER A 115 -9.03 -14.07 5.35
N LYS A 116 -10.10 -14.79 5.04
CA LYS A 116 -10.08 -15.84 4.01
C LYS A 116 -9.93 -15.30 2.59
N PHE A 117 -10.08 -13.99 2.40
CA PHE A 117 -10.04 -13.35 1.08
C PHE A 117 -8.68 -12.74 0.80
N THR A 118 -8.31 -12.72 -0.48
CA THR A 118 -7.38 -11.80 -1.12
C THR A 118 -8.16 -10.75 -1.91
N LEU A 119 -7.51 -9.69 -2.39
CA LEU A 119 -8.18 -8.74 -3.30
C LEU A 119 -8.66 -9.41 -4.59
N ARG A 120 -7.93 -10.42 -5.08
CA ARG A 120 -8.35 -11.20 -6.27
C ARG A 120 -9.62 -12.00 -6.02
N ASP A 121 -9.77 -12.60 -4.84
CA ASP A 121 -10.99 -13.34 -4.48
C ASP A 121 -12.21 -12.42 -4.43
N LEU A 122 -12.01 -11.17 -3.98
CA LEU A 122 -13.08 -10.18 -3.89
C LEU A 122 -13.59 -9.74 -5.27
N LYS A 123 -12.74 -9.74 -6.31
CA LYS A 123 -13.14 -9.46 -7.68
C LYS A 123 -14.29 -10.35 -8.18
N ALA A 124 -14.33 -11.61 -7.74
CA ALA A 124 -15.30 -12.60 -8.19
C ALA A 124 -16.67 -12.50 -7.47
N ARG A 125 -16.92 -11.49 -6.65
CA ARG A 125 -18.16 -11.37 -5.87
C ARG A 125 -19.36 -10.98 -6.72
N ALA A 126 -20.46 -11.69 -6.55
CA ALA A 126 -21.63 -11.61 -7.42
C ALA A 126 -22.49 -10.36 -7.19
N SER A 127 -22.42 -9.71 -6.03
CA SER A 127 -23.22 -8.51 -5.74
C SER A 127 -22.38 -7.48 -4.99
N GLN A 128 -22.70 -6.19 -5.20
CA GLN A 128 -22.03 -5.08 -4.53
C GLN A 128 -22.21 -5.08 -3.01
N GLN A 129 -23.36 -5.51 -2.54
CA GLN A 129 -23.61 -5.61 -1.10
C GLN A 129 -22.76 -6.69 -0.45
N GLN A 130 -22.61 -7.85 -1.09
CA GLN A 130 -21.76 -8.93 -0.63
C GLN A 130 -20.27 -8.50 -0.72
N LEU A 131 -19.88 -7.84 -1.82
CA LEU A 131 -18.54 -7.32 -2.01
C LEU A 131 -18.16 -6.35 -0.89
N LYS A 132 -19.04 -5.42 -0.53
CA LYS A 132 -18.79 -4.47 0.56
C LYS A 132 -18.50 -5.20 1.87
N ALA A 133 -19.37 -6.12 2.27
CA ALA A 133 -19.22 -6.87 3.52
C ALA A 133 -17.94 -7.72 3.55
N ASP A 134 -17.64 -8.39 2.43
CA ASP A 134 -16.42 -9.22 2.30
C ASP A 134 -15.15 -8.35 2.28
N PHE A 135 -15.20 -7.14 1.69
CA PHE A 135 -14.10 -6.20 1.70
C PHE A 135 -13.85 -5.61 3.09
N GLU A 136 -14.91 -5.26 3.83
CA GLU A 136 -14.79 -4.82 5.22
C GLU A 136 -14.18 -5.95 6.08
N ALA A 137 -14.63 -7.19 5.93
CA ALA A 137 -14.06 -8.37 6.62
C ALA A 137 -12.60 -8.64 6.20
N TYR A 138 -12.23 -8.34 4.94
CA TYR A 138 -10.85 -8.40 4.49
C TYR A 138 -9.97 -7.36 5.19
N LEU A 139 -10.44 -6.13 5.35
CA LEU A 139 -9.73 -5.08 6.09
C LEU A 139 -9.57 -5.43 7.58
N ASP A 140 -10.61 -5.99 8.19
CA ASP A 140 -10.59 -6.41 9.60
C ASP A 140 -9.60 -7.55 9.87
N GLY A 141 -9.25 -8.32 8.84
CA GLY A 141 -8.28 -9.39 8.93
C GLY A 141 -6.83 -8.93 9.06
N PHE A 142 -6.51 -7.67 8.78
CA PHE A 142 -5.15 -7.16 8.92
C PHE A 142 -4.71 -7.04 10.37
N SER A 143 -3.41 -7.15 10.58
CA SER A 143 -2.76 -6.92 11.88
C SER A 143 -2.99 -5.49 12.39
N PRO A 144 -2.96 -5.26 13.72
CA PRO A 144 -3.29 -3.98 14.32
C PRO A 144 -2.53 -2.79 13.74
N ASN A 145 -1.23 -2.94 13.46
CA ASN A 145 -0.42 -1.89 12.87
C ASN A 145 -0.85 -1.47 11.46
N VAL A 146 -1.45 -2.37 10.69
CA VAL A 146 -2.02 -2.04 9.37
C VAL A 146 -3.40 -1.40 9.55
N GLN A 147 -4.19 -1.86 10.51
CA GLN A 147 -5.48 -1.25 10.81
C GLN A 147 -5.34 0.21 11.26
N ASP A 148 -4.39 0.49 12.17
CA ASP A 148 -4.08 1.86 12.61
C ASP A 148 -3.78 2.79 11.42
N ILE A 149 -3.15 2.27 10.39
CA ILE A 149 -2.86 3.01 9.16
C ILE A 149 -4.10 3.28 8.34
N LEU A 150 -4.92 2.24 8.11
CA LEU A 150 -6.18 2.38 7.37
C LEU A 150 -7.13 3.37 8.06
N ASP A 151 -7.12 3.39 9.39
CA ASP A 151 -7.89 4.34 10.19
C ASP A 151 -7.36 5.77 10.04
N ASN A 152 -6.03 5.95 10.00
CA ASN A 152 -5.41 7.25 9.74
C ASN A 152 -5.69 7.79 8.33
N PHE A 153 -5.87 6.93 7.35
CA PHE A 153 -6.35 7.31 6.02
C PHE A 153 -7.83 7.65 5.98
N GLU A 154 -8.58 7.34 7.04
CA GLU A 154 -10.05 7.41 7.06
C GLU A 154 -10.70 6.65 5.88
N PHE A 155 -10.00 5.62 5.38
CA PHE A 155 -10.39 4.91 4.16
C PHE A 155 -11.73 4.20 4.30
N ARG A 156 -12.04 3.70 5.50
CA ARG A 156 -13.33 3.04 5.78
C ARG A 156 -14.53 3.96 5.50
N ASN A 157 -14.35 5.27 5.66
CA ASN A 157 -15.38 6.27 5.38
C ASN A 157 -15.72 6.38 3.87
N GLN A 158 -14.80 5.95 3.00
CA GLN A 158 -15.00 5.98 1.54
C GLN A 158 -15.78 4.75 1.03
N ILE A 159 -15.72 3.62 1.73
CA ILE A 159 -16.29 2.33 1.27
C ILE A 159 -17.80 2.42 0.95
N PRO A 160 -18.65 3.03 1.80
CA PRO A 160 -20.09 3.13 1.49
C PRO A 160 -20.36 3.89 0.20
N ARG A 161 -19.61 4.96 -0.07
CA ARG A 161 -19.75 5.77 -1.28
C ARG A 161 -19.32 4.99 -2.52
N LEU A 162 -18.18 4.32 -2.45
CA LEU A 162 -17.66 3.49 -3.54
C LEU A 162 -18.59 2.32 -3.85
N SER A 163 -19.10 1.66 -2.82
CA SER A 163 -20.03 0.53 -2.98
C SER A 163 -21.36 0.97 -3.60
N LYS A 164 -21.92 2.11 -3.18
CA LYS A 164 -23.18 2.63 -3.74
C LYS A 164 -23.09 2.98 -5.23
N ALA A 165 -21.90 3.35 -5.69
CA ALA A 165 -21.65 3.75 -7.07
C ALA A 165 -21.04 2.63 -7.93
N ASP A 166 -21.03 1.38 -7.44
CA ASP A 166 -20.40 0.22 -8.10
C ASP A 166 -18.89 0.39 -8.40
N ALA A 167 -18.27 1.40 -7.79
CA ALA A 167 -16.88 1.74 -8.04
C ALA A 167 -15.89 0.84 -7.29
N LEU A 168 -16.29 0.25 -6.15
CA LEU A 168 -15.40 -0.59 -5.34
C LEU A 168 -14.92 -1.82 -6.11
N GLY A 169 -15.85 -2.52 -6.77
CA GLY A 169 -15.52 -3.69 -7.58
C GLY A 169 -14.61 -3.35 -8.76
N THR A 170 -14.90 -2.25 -9.45
CA THR A 170 -14.10 -1.76 -10.57
C THR A 170 -12.68 -1.36 -10.14
N LEU A 171 -12.52 -0.72 -8.97
CA LEU A 171 -11.21 -0.41 -8.39
C LEU A 171 -10.41 -1.67 -8.10
N ILE A 172 -11.02 -2.66 -7.44
CA ILE A 172 -10.37 -3.94 -7.12
C ILE A 172 -9.98 -4.65 -8.42
N GLU A 173 -10.85 -4.68 -9.41
CA GLU A 173 -10.59 -5.31 -10.70
C GLU A 173 -9.40 -4.67 -11.40
N LYS A 174 -9.38 -3.36 -11.55
CA LYS A 174 -8.31 -2.63 -12.23
C LYS A 174 -6.96 -2.76 -11.49
N LEU A 175 -6.94 -2.66 -10.16
CA LEU A 175 -5.72 -2.81 -9.36
C LEU A 175 -5.20 -4.25 -9.27
N THR A 176 -6.05 -5.25 -9.54
CA THR A 176 -5.65 -6.67 -9.63
C THR A 176 -5.47 -7.16 -11.06
N SER A 177 -5.50 -6.23 -12.05
CA SER A 177 -5.21 -6.54 -13.44
C SER A 177 -3.82 -7.16 -13.59
N PRO A 178 -3.65 -8.14 -14.52
CA PRO A 178 -2.33 -8.68 -14.85
C PRO A 178 -1.39 -7.66 -15.49
N ASP A 179 -1.92 -6.53 -15.98
CA ASP A 179 -1.12 -5.46 -16.58
C ASP A 179 -0.20 -4.76 -15.58
N ILE A 180 -0.52 -4.83 -14.26
CA ILE A 180 0.27 -4.21 -13.21
C ILE A 180 0.67 -5.24 -12.15
N ASP A 181 1.97 -5.40 -11.94
CA ASP A 181 2.51 -6.26 -10.89
C ASP A 181 3.15 -5.42 -9.79
N LEU A 182 2.39 -5.24 -8.69
CA LEU A 182 2.86 -4.58 -7.48
C LEU A 182 3.45 -5.56 -6.46
N SER A 183 3.73 -6.80 -6.84
CA SER A 183 4.42 -7.76 -5.97
C SER A 183 5.90 -7.40 -5.79
N PRO A 184 6.58 -7.92 -4.75
CA PRO A 184 8.03 -7.73 -4.58
C PRO A 184 8.87 -8.24 -5.75
N SER A 185 8.32 -9.17 -6.56
CA SER A 185 9.00 -9.70 -7.74
C SER A 185 8.85 -8.82 -8.98
N GLY A 186 7.73 -8.11 -9.11
CA GLY A 186 7.48 -7.17 -10.20
C GLY A 186 8.04 -5.78 -9.93
N LEU A 187 7.88 -5.30 -8.69
CA LEU A 187 8.29 -3.98 -8.27
C LEU A 187 8.97 -4.07 -6.90
N ASP A 188 10.24 -3.74 -6.81
CA ASP A 188 10.96 -3.72 -5.53
C ASP A 188 10.47 -2.59 -4.60
N ASN A 189 10.96 -2.57 -3.37
CA ASN A 189 10.52 -1.57 -2.39
C ASN A 189 10.94 -0.15 -2.77
N HIS A 190 12.11 0.01 -3.39
CA HIS A 190 12.57 1.31 -3.86
C HIS A 190 11.69 1.84 -4.98
N GLY A 191 11.39 0.99 -5.98
CA GLY A 191 10.48 1.33 -7.08
C GLY A 191 9.07 1.64 -6.57
N MET A 192 8.55 0.84 -5.61
CA MET A 192 7.24 1.12 -5.01
C MET A 192 7.21 2.49 -4.30
N GLY A 193 8.29 2.83 -3.58
CA GLY A 193 8.43 4.16 -2.97
C GLY A 193 8.42 5.28 -4.01
N THR A 194 9.15 5.12 -5.11
CA THR A 194 9.17 6.09 -6.21
C THR A 194 7.80 6.28 -6.85
N VAL A 195 7.07 5.18 -7.11
CA VAL A 195 5.69 5.23 -7.64
C VAL A 195 4.77 5.98 -6.67
N PHE A 196 4.86 5.65 -5.37
CA PHE A 196 4.01 6.28 -4.35
C PHE A 196 4.28 7.79 -4.23
N GLU A 197 5.55 8.21 -4.21
CA GLU A 197 5.94 9.63 -4.21
C GLU A 197 5.40 10.37 -5.43
N GLU A 198 5.49 9.77 -6.60
CA GLU A 198 4.96 10.36 -7.83
C GLU A 198 3.43 10.54 -7.77
N LEU A 199 2.71 9.57 -7.21
CA LEU A 199 1.27 9.70 -6.99
C LEU A 199 0.95 10.84 -6.00
N VAL A 200 1.65 10.90 -4.87
CA VAL A 200 1.47 11.98 -3.87
C VAL A 200 1.76 13.35 -4.50
N ARG A 201 2.86 13.48 -5.26
CA ARG A 201 3.21 14.72 -5.96
C ARG A 201 2.08 15.19 -6.87
N ARG A 202 1.50 14.30 -7.68
CA ARG A 202 0.39 14.63 -8.60
C ARG A 202 -0.86 15.07 -7.84
N PHE A 203 -1.20 14.39 -6.76
CA PHE A 203 -2.35 14.78 -5.94
C PHE A 203 -2.17 16.14 -5.28
N ASN A 204 -0.95 16.48 -4.87
CA ASN A 204 -0.65 17.79 -4.32
C ASN A 204 -0.76 18.89 -5.39
N GLU A 205 -0.29 18.63 -6.61
CA GLU A 205 -0.45 19.55 -7.75
C GLU A 205 -1.92 19.80 -8.09
N GLU A 206 -2.76 18.77 -8.09
CA GLU A 206 -4.21 18.90 -8.32
C GLU A 206 -4.93 19.69 -7.23
N ASN A 207 -4.41 19.71 -6.00
CA ASN A 207 -4.96 20.46 -4.89
C ASN A 207 -4.45 21.92 -4.83
N ASN A 208 -3.55 22.35 -5.73
CA ASN A 208 -2.84 23.63 -5.67
C ASN A 208 -2.17 23.84 -4.31
N GLU A 209 -1.62 22.79 -3.70
CA GLU A 209 -0.91 22.90 -2.42
C GLU A 209 0.38 23.69 -2.60
N GLU A 210 0.71 24.56 -1.64
CA GLU A 210 1.88 25.44 -1.74
C GLU A 210 3.16 24.62 -1.77
N ALA A 211 4.19 25.12 -2.49
CA ALA A 211 5.46 24.42 -2.70
C ALA A 211 6.20 24.00 -1.41
N GLY A 212 5.92 24.66 -0.29
CA GLY A 212 6.49 24.32 1.03
C GLY A 212 5.86 23.09 1.71
N GLU A 213 4.78 22.56 1.17
CA GLU A 213 4.07 21.38 1.69
C GLU A 213 4.46 20.08 0.96
N HIS A 214 5.35 20.18 -0.04
CA HIS A 214 5.84 19.04 -0.80
C HIS A 214 7.00 18.31 -0.12
N TRP A 215 7.15 17.03 -0.46
CA TRP A 215 8.32 16.24 -0.09
C TRP A 215 9.61 16.88 -0.56
N THR A 216 10.66 16.74 0.25
CA THR A 216 12.01 17.03 -0.23
C THR A 216 12.36 16.06 -1.36
N PRO A 217 12.68 16.54 -2.57
CA PRO A 217 13.02 15.67 -3.69
C PRO A 217 14.15 14.70 -3.35
N ARG A 218 14.05 13.44 -3.79
CA ARG A 218 15.06 12.41 -3.49
C ARG A 218 16.46 12.75 -3.96
N ASP A 219 16.59 13.45 -5.07
CA ASP A 219 17.86 13.93 -5.59
C ASP A 219 18.52 14.93 -4.63
N ALA A 220 17.73 15.82 -4.02
CA ALA A 220 18.21 16.72 -2.97
C ALA A 220 18.61 15.96 -1.70
N VAL A 221 17.80 14.98 -1.25
CA VAL A 221 18.13 14.11 -0.12
C VAL A 221 19.41 13.32 -0.39
N LYS A 222 19.55 12.74 -1.59
CA LYS A 222 20.74 12.01 -2.00
C LYS A 222 21.99 12.91 -2.04
N LEU A 223 21.82 14.14 -2.54
CA LEU A 223 22.90 15.12 -2.54
C LEU A 223 23.33 15.46 -1.11
N MET A 224 22.37 15.76 -0.23
CA MET A 224 22.64 16.05 1.18
C MET A 224 23.33 14.87 1.87
N ALA A 225 22.84 13.66 1.68
CA ALA A 225 23.43 12.46 2.25
C ALA A 225 24.86 12.25 1.74
N ASN A 226 25.12 12.41 0.44
CA ASN A 226 26.46 12.30 -0.11
C ASN A 226 27.39 13.37 0.44
N LEU A 227 26.96 14.62 0.57
CA LEU A 227 27.78 15.70 1.14
C LEU A 227 28.15 15.46 2.61
N ILE A 228 27.24 14.84 3.38
CA ILE A 228 27.46 14.58 4.81
C ILE A 228 28.32 13.32 5.03
N PHE A 229 27.99 12.23 4.35
CA PHE A 229 28.55 10.91 4.67
C PHE A 229 29.74 10.51 3.79
N GLN A 230 29.81 10.97 2.52
CA GLN A 230 30.92 10.59 1.65
C GLN A 230 32.29 11.03 2.18
N PRO A 231 32.46 12.22 2.81
CA PRO A 231 33.78 12.62 3.39
C PRO A 231 34.25 11.74 4.56
N ILE A 232 33.29 11.05 5.23
CA ILE A 232 33.56 10.22 6.43
C ILE A 232 33.25 8.75 6.20
N ALA A 233 33.07 8.33 4.94
CA ALA A 233 32.63 6.95 4.60
C ALA A 233 33.61 5.89 5.16
N GLU A 234 34.94 6.21 5.16
CA GLU A 234 35.99 5.32 5.70
C GLU A 234 35.98 5.24 7.24
N GLU A 235 35.32 6.18 7.92
CA GLU A 235 35.22 6.22 9.39
C GLU A 235 33.96 5.50 9.91
N ILE A 236 33.00 5.12 9.03
CA ILE A 236 31.71 4.53 9.38
C ILE A 236 31.74 3.00 9.24
N GLU A 237 32.75 2.42 8.58
CA GLU A 237 33.01 0.98 8.55
C GLU A 237 33.61 0.51 9.90
#